data_7e4d3fdd6a42170c5148a3efa928a508
#
_entry.id   7e4d3fdd6a42170c5148a3efa928a508
#
_cell.length_a   1.000
_cell.length_b   1.000
_cell.length_c   1.000
_cell.angle_alpha   90.00
_cell.angle_beta   90.00
_cell.angle_gamma   90.00
#
_symmetry.space_group_name_H-M   'P 1'
#
loop_
_entity.id
_entity.type
_entity.pdbx_description
1 polymer ?
#
loop_
_entity_poly.entity_id
_entity_poly.type
_entity_poly.pdbx_seq_one_letter_code
_entity_poly.pdbx_strand_id
1 'polypeptide(L)'
;MKFYAGDGAVALLRTAISAVAAVLAAGTVIAARFWLPSLWGLLPVTAAWVAAAFWLAPRFKRSVRGTFDAGNVRVEYGVWWRRELFIPLSSLRTFEIWAPPLHRLFRCRTVVLRFAGGAAVLPLLSCDIAAALTAELERNEE
;
A
#
# COMPACT_ATOMS: atom_id res chain seq x y z
N MET A 1 15.57 10.39 8.93
CA MET A 1 14.10 10.52 9.03
C MET A 1 13.47 9.12 8.96
N LYS A 2 12.45 8.83 9.78
CA LYS A 2 11.73 7.54 9.70
C LYS A 2 10.40 7.77 9.01
N PHE A 3 10.02 6.88 8.09
CA PHE A 3 8.73 6.93 7.42
C PHE A 3 8.02 5.58 7.47
N TYR A 4 6.70 5.62 7.42
CA TYR A 4 5.83 4.43 7.48
C TYR A 4 4.56 4.67 6.66
N ALA A 5 3.85 3.60 6.35
CA ALA A 5 2.58 3.70 5.64
C ALA A 5 1.59 4.56 6.44
N GLY A 6 0.93 5.51 5.76
CA GLY A 6 0.00 6.44 6.39
C GLY A 6 -1.25 5.75 6.95
N ASP A 7 -1.96 6.43 7.85
CA ASP A 7 -3.24 5.93 8.40
C ASP A 7 -4.30 5.74 7.31
N GLY A 8 -4.27 6.58 6.29
CA GLY A 8 -5.10 6.44 5.10
C GLY A 8 -4.87 5.15 4.33
N ALA A 9 -3.69 4.53 4.42
CA ALA A 9 -3.39 3.25 3.76
C ALA A 9 -4.29 2.12 4.28
N VAL A 10 -4.55 2.08 5.59
CA VAL A 10 -5.43 1.08 6.19
C VAL A 10 -6.88 1.29 5.74
N ALA A 11 -7.32 2.56 5.69
CA ALA A 11 -8.66 2.90 5.22
C ALA A 11 -8.83 2.54 3.74
N LEU A 12 -7.88 2.91 2.89
CA LEU A 12 -7.89 2.59 1.45
C LEU A 12 -7.90 1.08 1.23
N LEU A 13 -7.07 0.34 1.95
CA LEU A 13 -7.00 -1.11 1.83
C LEU A 13 -8.31 -1.78 2.27
N ARG A 14 -8.90 -1.30 3.38
CA ARG A 14 -10.22 -1.78 3.84
C ARG A 14 -11.32 -1.50 2.84
N THR A 15 -11.37 -0.31 2.25
CA THR A 15 -12.38 0.02 1.23
C THR A 15 -12.21 -0.81 -0.04
N ALA A 16 -10.96 -1.04 -0.48
CA ALA A 16 -10.69 -1.92 -1.63
C ALA A 16 -11.13 -3.36 -1.34
N ILE A 17 -10.79 -3.91 -0.18
CA ILE A 17 -11.22 -5.26 0.24
C ILE A 17 -12.75 -5.33 0.33
N SER A 18 -13.41 -4.30 0.88
CA SER A 18 -14.87 -4.24 0.98
C SER A 18 -15.55 -4.16 -0.38
N ALA A 19 -14.99 -3.41 -1.32
CA ALA A 19 -15.51 -3.35 -2.69
C ALA A 19 -15.44 -4.71 -3.39
N VAL A 20 -14.31 -5.41 -3.28
CA VAL A 20 -14.16 -6.77 -3.83
C VAL A 20 -15.15 -7.74 -3.19
N ALA A 21 -15.29 -7.70 -1.86
CA ALA A 21 -16.24 -8.55 -1.14
C ALA A 21 -17.70 -8.26 -1.54
N ALA A 22 -18.07 -7.00 -1.75
CA ALA A 22 -19.39 -6.62 -2.22
C ALA A 22 -19.69 -7.17 -3.63
N VAL A 23 -18.72 -7.11 -4.54
CA VAL A 23 -18.86 -7.68 -5.90
C VAL A 23 -19.03 -9.19 -5.83
N LEU A 24 -18.22 -9.88 -5.01
CA LEU A 24 -18.34 -11.33 -4.83
C LEU A 24 -19.67 -11.71 -4.18
N ALA A 25 -20.14 -10.97 -3.18
CA ALA A 25 -21.43 -11.20 -2.56
C ALA A 25 -22.59 -10.98 -3.54
N ALA A 26 -22.54 -9.93 -4.35
CA ALA A 26 -23.53 -9.70 -5.40
C ALA A 26 -23.55 -10.84 -6.42
N GLY A 27 -22.39 -11.32 -6.84
CA GLY A 27 -22.26 -12.47 -7.73
C GLY A 27 -22.87 -13.74 -7.17
N THR A 28 -22.64 -14.03 -5.88
CA THR A 28 -23.23 -15.20 -5.20
C THR A 28 -24.75 -15.08 -5.05
N VAL A 29 -25.28 -13.88 -4.77
CA VAL A 29 -26.73 -13.64 -4.71
C VAL A 29 -27.39 -13.84 -6.08
N ILE A 30 -26.77 -13.38 -7.15
CA ILE A 30 -27.25 -13.60 -8.52
C ILE A 30 -27.22 -15.10 -8.85
N ALA A 31 -26.14 -15.80 -8.52
CA ALA A 31 -26.03 -17.24 -8.73
C ALA A 31 -27.07 -18.03 -7.92
N ALA A 32 -27.44 -17.58 -6.73
CA ALA A 32 -28.47 -18.18 -5.88
C ALA A 32 -29.86 -18.15 -6.51
N ARG A 33 -30.12 -17.20 -7.42
CA ARG A 33 -31.38 -17.16 -8.22
C ARG A 33 -31.52 -18.38 -9.12
N PHE A 34 -30.38 -18.96 -9.53
CA PHE A 34 -30.37 -20.13 -10.42
C PHE A 34 -30.17 -21.44 -9.65
N TRP A 35 -29.54 -21.39 -8.45
CA TRP A 35 -29.23 -22.59 -7.67
C TRP A 35 -29.19 -22.29 -6.16
N LEU A 36 -30.16 -22.75 -5.40
CA LEU A 36 -30.25 -22.55 -3.95
C LEU A 36 -28.99 -22.91 -3.15
N PRO A 37 -28.21 -24.00 -3.47
CA PRO A 37 -27.02 -24.35 -2.72
C PRO A 37 -25.92 -23.25 -2.70
N SER A 38 -25.98 -22.31 -3.65
CA SER A 38 -24.97 -21.24 -3.74
C SER A 38 -25.01 -20.24 -2.56
N LEU A 39 -26.08 -20.20 -1.78
CA LEU A 39 -26.16 -19.39 -0.55
C LEU A 39 -25.09 -19.79 0.49
N TRP A 40 -24.68 -21.04 0.53
CA TRP A 40 -23.60 -21.52 1.39
C TRP A 40 -22.24 -20.88 1.01
N GLY A 41 -22.10 -20.42 -0.23
CA GLY A 41 -20.92 -19.68 -0.69
C GLY A 41 -20.75 -18.31 -0.05
N LEU A 42 -21.81 -17.71 0.51
CA LEU A 42 -21.72 -16.41 1.20
C LEU A 42 -20.95 -16.51 2.53
N LEU A 43 -21.02 -17.62 3.23
CA LEU A 43 -20.31 -17.81 4.50
C LEU A 43 -18.80 -17.71 4.37
N PRO A 44 -18.12 -18.44 3.45
CA PRO A 44 -16.67 -18.30 3.29
C PRO A 44 -16.27 -16.92 2.76
N VAL A 45 -17.09 -16.29 1.92
CA VAL A 45 -16.80 -14.93 1.41
C VAL A 45 -16.83 -13.91 2.53
N THR A 46 -17.85 -13.94 3.40
CA THR A 46 -17.92 -13.02 4.55
C THR A 46 -16.83 -13.29 5.57
N ALA A 47 -16.52 -14.54 5.85
CA ALA A 47 -15.41 -14.90 6.75
C ALA A 47 -14.06 -14.43 6.22
N ALA A 48 -13.80 -14.64 4.92
CA ALA A 48 -12.57 -14.18 4.26
C ALA A 48 -12.47 -12.65 4.25
N TRP A 49 -13.58 -11.95 4.03
CA TRP A 49 -13.62 -10.49 4.09
C TRP A 49 -13.28 -9.97 5.48
N VAL A 50 -13.92 -10.48 6.52
CA VAL A 50 -13.66 -10.09 7.91
C VAL A 50 -12.18 -10.34 8.25
N ALA A 51 -11.67 -11.54 7.95
CA ALA A 51 -10.28 -11.88 8.19
C ALA A 51 -9.32 -10.92 7.45
N ALA A 52 -9.55 -10.67 6.17
CA ALA A 52 -8.72 -9.79 5.37
C ALA A 52 -8.78 -8.33 5.85
N ALA A 53 -9.96 -7.79 6.13
CA ALA A 53 -10.13 -6.41 6.54
C ALA A 53 -9.54 -6.11 7.94
N PHE A 54 -9.71 -7.04 8.88
CA PHE A 54 -9.26 -6.83 10.25
C PHE A 54 -7.82 -7.31 10.52
N TRP A 55 -7.34 -8.30 9.79
CA TRP A 55 -6.04 -8.89 10.04
C TRP A 55 -4.96 -8.43 9.03
N LEU A 56 -5.29 -8.40 7.73
CA LEU A 56 -4.31 -8.07 6.68
C LEU A 56 -4.05 -6.56 6.60
N ALA A 57 -5.09 -5.72 6.70
CA ALA A 57 -4.95 -4.27 6.58
C ALA A 57 -4.02 -3.65 7.66
N PRO A 58 -4.14 -3.95 8.95
CA PRO A 58 -3.20 -3.42 9.95
C PRO A 58 -1.80 -4.03 9.82
N ARG A 59 -1.67 -5.28 9.35
CA ARG A 59 -0.36 -5.89 9.08
C ARG A 59 0.36 -5.18 7.94
N PHE A 60 -0.35 -4.82 6.89
CA PHE A 60 0.23 -4.08 5.78
C PHE A 60 0.84 -2.76 6.24
N LYS A 61 0.13 -2.00 7.08
CA LYS A 61 0.66 -0.74 7.65
C LYS A 61 1.98 -0.96 8.39
N ARG A 62 2.09 -2.04 9.17
CA ARG A 62 3.29 -2.36 9.93
C ARG A 62 4.43 -2.93 9.09
N SER A 63 4.12 -3.43 7.89
CA SER A 63 5.11 -4.08 7.02
C SER A 63 5.90 -3.09 6.17
N VAL A 64 5.39 -1.87 5.98
CA VAL A 64 6.07 -0.83 5.20
C VAL A 64 6.71 0.16 6.16
N ARG A 65 8.01 0.10 6.26
CA ARG A 65 8.83 1.01 7.05
C ARG A 65 10.02 1.46 6.23
N GLY A 66 10.48 2.67 6.46
CA GLY A 66 11.70 3.13 5.88
C GLY A 66 12.41 4.13 6.77
N THR A 67 13.71 4.18 6.60
CA THR A 67 14.58 5.16 7.24
C THR A 67 15.35 5.90 6.17
N PHE A 68 15.32 7.21 6.28
CA PHE A 68 16.17 8.09 5.50
C PHE A 68 17.30 8.54 6.43
N ASP A 69 18.51 8.14 6.11
CA ASP A 69 19.71 8.51 6.84
C ASP A 69 20.70 9.19 5.87
N ALA A 70 21.62 9.99 6.41
CA ALA A 70 22.50 10.84 5.64
C ALA A 70 23.14 10.12 4.42
N GLY A 71 22.53 10.29 3.24
CA GLY A 71 22.99 9.72 1.97
C GLY A 71 22.44 8.35 1.59
N ASN A 72 21.57 7.73 2.40
CA ASN A 72 21.02 6.41 2.11
C ASN A 72 19.51 6.32 2.43
N VAL A 73 18.77 5.65 1.56
CA VAL A 73 17.37 5.29 1.80
C VAL A 73 17.30 3.80 2.07
N ARG A 74 16.89 3.42 3.26
CA ARG A 74 16.62 2.04 3.63
C ARG A 74 15.11 1.82 3.66
N VAL A 75 14.63 0.91 2.84
CA VAL A 75 13.22 0.55 2.74
C VAL A 75 13.04 -0.89 3.15
N GLU A 76 12.17 -1.11 4.12
CA GLU A 76 11.71 -2.43 4.52
C GLU A 76 10.27 -2.59 4.05
N TYR A 77 10.00 -3.62 3.27
CA TYR A 77 8.66 -3.95 2.82
C TYR A 77 8.43 -5.45 2.77
N GLY A 78 7.18 -5.86 2.95
CA GLY A 78 6.74 -7.23 2.86
C GLY A 78 5.93 -7.70 4.08
N VAL A 79 4.73 -8.21 3.81
CA VAL A 79 3.81 -8.72 4.84
C VAL A 79 4.22 -10.12 5.29
N TRP A 80 4.69 -10.96 4.36
CA TRP A 80 5.06 -12.37 4.58
C TRP A 80 6.57 -12.57 4.53
N TRP A 81 7.25 -11.96 3.55
CA TRP A 81 8.71 -11.96 3.43
C TRP A 81 9.20 -10.53 3.55
N ARG A 82 9.99 -10.26 4.59
CA ARG A 82 10.67 -8.98 4.74
C ARG A 82 11.78 -8.88 3.70
N ARG A 83 11.70 -7.87 2.87
CA ARG A 83 12.79 -7.45 1.98
C ARG A 83 13.29 -6.10 2.46
N GLU A 84 14.59 -6.03 2.65
CA GLU A 84 15.27 -4.77 2.91
C GLU A 84 15.94 -4.34 1.61
N LEU A 85 15.69 -3.11 1.21
CA LEU A 85 16.32 -2.49 0.07
C LEU A 85 17.14 -1.31 0.56
N PHE A 86 18.41 -1.31 0.22
CA PHE A 86 19.35 -0.26 0.55
C PHE A 86 19.66 0.52 -0.72
N ILE A 87 19.27 1.79 -0.77
CA ILE A 87 19.43 2.64 -1.94
C ILE A 87 20.36 3.79 -1.56
N PRO A 88 21.61 3.82 -2.05
CA PRO A 88 22.45 4.99 -1.90
C PRO A 88 21.87 6.13 -2.76
N LEU A 89 21.77 7.34 -2.19
CA LEU A 89 21.23 8.52 -2.89
C LEU A 89 22.02 8.84 -4.16
N SER A 90 23.33 8.57 -4.16
CA SER A 90 24.19 8.74 -5.33
C SER A 90 23.78 7.87 -6.53
N SER A 91 23.00 6.80 -6.32
CA SER A 91 22.47 5.94 -7.39
C SER A 91 21.08 6.33 -7.84
N LEU A 92 20.41 7.25 -7.14
CA LEU A 92 19.09 7.72 -7.48
C LEU A 92 19.16 8.54 -8.78
N ARG A 93 18.28 8.20 -9.75
CA ARG A 93 18.22 8.92 -11.02
C ARG A 93 16.98 9.79 -11.13
N THR A 94 15.85 9.29 -10.69
CA THR A 94 14.57 10.01 -10.73
C THR A 94 13.64 9.49 -9.66
N PHE A 95 12.73 10.34 -9.22
CA PHE A 95 11.62 9.94 -8.38
C PHE A 95 10.29 10.39 -9.01
N GLU A 96 9.27 9.58 -8.86
CA GLU A 96 7.92 9.84 -9.37
C GLU A 96 6.91 9.75 -8.23
N ILE A 97 5.97 10.68 -8.19
CA ILE A 97 4.88 10.68 -7.22
C ILE A 97 3.59 10.27 -7.90
N TRP A 98 3.02 9.17 -7.49
CA TRP A 98 1.75 8.68 -7.99
C TRP A 98 0.65 8.96 -6.98
N ALA A 99 -0.37 9.72 -7.40
CA ALA A 99 -1.53 10.05 -6.59
C ALA A 99 -2.82 9.83 -7.40
N PRO A 100 -3.21 8.58 -7.69
CA PRO A 100 -4.48 8.30 -8.33
C PRO A 100 -5.66 8.82 -7.48
N PRO A 101 -6.86 9.01 -8.05
CA PRO A 101 -7.97 9.68 -7.36
C PRO A 101 -8.34 9.05 -6.02
N LEU A 102 -8.27 7.72 -5.89
CA LEU A 102 -8.49 7.03 -4.62
C LEU A 102 -7.41 7.38 -3.56
N HIS A 103 -6.16 7.50 -3.96
CA HIS A 103 -5.08 7.90 -3.04
C HIS A 103 -5.27 9.33 -2.54
N ARG A 104 -5.81 10.22 -3.37
CA ARG A 104 -6.14 11.60 -2.98
C ARG A 104 -7.23 11.63 -1.91
N LEU A 105 -8.27 10.81 -2.06
CA LEU A 105 -9.37 10.71 -1.10
C LEU A 105 -8.88 10.28 0.28
N PHE A 106 -7.93 9.35 0.35
CA PHE A 106 -7.36 8.84 1.60
C PHE A 106 -6.06 9.54 2.05
N ARG A 107 -5.71 10.66 1.41
CA ARG A 107 -4.49 11.44 1.69
C ARG A 107 -3.22 10.58 1.67
N CYS A 108 -3.15 9.65 0.73
CA CYS A 108 -2.00 8.80 0.51
C CYS A 108 -1.34 9.13 -0.82
N ARG A 109 -0.03 8.93 -0.90
CA ARG A 109 0.77 9.02 -2.13
C ARG A 109 1.68 7.81 -2.23
N THR A 110 1.95 7.38 -3.46
CA THR A 110 2.96 6.36 -3.73
C THR A 110 4.15 7.04 -4.36
N VAL A 111 5.33 6.82 -3.78
CA VAL A 111 6.59 7.35 -4.32
C VAL A 111 7.35 6.21 -4.96
N VAL A 112 7.74 6.40 -6.20
CA VAL A 112 8.57 5.45 -6.97
C VAL A 112 9.95 6.04 -7.11
N LEU A 113 10.95 5.37 -6.56
CA LEU A 113 12.35 5.74 -6.64
C LEU A 113 13.01 4.91 -7.73
N ARG A 114 13.57 5.54 -8.74
CA ARG A 114 14.33 4.87 -9.81
C ARG A 114 15.82 5.09 -9.60
N PHE A 115 16.57 4.03 -9.55
CA PHE A 115 18.02 4.02 -9.37
C PHE A 115 18.71 3.13 -10.39
N ALA A 116 20.02 3.21 -10.49
CA ALA A 116 20.79 2.48 -11.51
C ALA A 116 20.61 0.97 -11.51
N GLY A 117 20.17 0.38 -10.38
CA GLY A 117 19.91 -1.07 -10.23
C GLY A 117 18.45 -1.48 -10.34
N GLY A 118 17.50 -0.54 -10.55
CA GLY A 118 16.06 -0.86 -10.64
C GLY A 118 15.15 0.23 -10.12
N ALA A 119 13.99 -0.16 -9.62
CA ALA A 119 13.03 0.75 -9.02
C ALA A 119 12.52 0.23 -7.68
N ALA A 120 12.37 1.14 -6.71
CA ALA A 120 11.73 0.86 -5.44
C ALA A 120 10.41 1.61 -5.35
N VAL A 121 9.35 0.90 -4.98
CA VAL A 121 8.02 1.48 -4.81
C VAL A 121 7.74 1.61 -3.33
N LEU A 122 7.47 2.83 -2.87
CA LEU A 122 7.05 3.17 -1.52
C LEU A 122 5.53 3.38 -1.53
N PRO A 123 4.73 2.33 -1.27
CA PRO A 123 3.29 2.43 -1.42
C PRO A 123 2.65 3.15 -0.24
N LEU A 124 1.60 3.92 -0.53
CA LEU A 124 0.66 4.44 0.48
C LEU A 124 1.29 5.24 1.63
N LEU A 125 2.29 6.07 1.32
CA LEU A 125 2.83 7.05 2.26
C LEU A 125 1.79 8.14 2.56
N SER A 126 1.79 8.68 3.79
CA SER A 126 0.99 9.87 4.06
C SER A 126 1.48 11.07 3.22
N CYS A 127 0.58 12.00 2.90
CA CYS A 127 0.94 13.18 2.10
C CYS A 127 2.11 13.96 2.72
N ASP A 128 2.12 14.09 4.05
CA ASP A 128 3.13 14.86 4.77
C ASP A 128 4.51 14.19 4.69
N ILE A 129 4.54 12.86 4.87
CA ILE A 129 5.78 12.08 4.75
C ILE A 129 6.28 12.08 3.30
N ALA A 130 5.38 11.94 2.33
CA ALA A 130 5.76 11.99 0.92
C ALA A 130 6.34 13.36 0.55
N ALA A 131 5.74 14.45 1.01
CA ALA A 131 6.23 15.81 0.78
C ALA A 131 7.59 16.05 1.45
N ALA A 132 7.75 15.60 2.70
CA ALA A 132 9.01 15.72 3.41
C ALA A 132 10.13 14.90 2.74
N LEU A 133 9.81 13.70 2.25
CA LEU A 133 10.76 12.85 1.55
C LEU A 133 11.19 13.49 0.23
N THR A 134 10.27 14.05 -0.56
CA THR A 134 10.60 14.73 -1.81
C THR A 134 11.44 15.97 -1.60
N ALA A 135 11.11 16.80 -0.62
CA ALA A 135 11.92 17.98 -0.27
C ALA A 135 13.35 17.61 0.17
N GLU A 136 13.52 16.48 0.85
CA GLU A 136 14.83 15.99 1.24
C GLU A 136 15.62 15.43 0.04
N LEU A 137 14.93 14.77 -0.90
CA LEU A 137 15.54 14.28 -2.14
C LEU A 137 16.00 15.43 -3.04
N GLU A 138 15.15 16.45 -3.23
CA GLU A 138 15.50 17.67 -4.00
C GLU A 138 16.70 18.40 -3.42
N ARG A 139 16.78 18.48 -2.10
CA ARG A 139 17.94 19.13 -1.42
C ARG A 139 19.25 18.39 -1.65
N ASN A 140 19.22 17.08 -1.88
CA ASN A 140 20.43 16.28 -2.11
C ASN A 140 20.81 16.20 -3.60
N GLU A 141 19.98 16.71 -4.53
CA GLU A 141 20.31 16.84 -5.95
C GLU A 141 21.05 18.15 -6.28
N GLU A 142 20.98 19.16 -5.40
CA GLU A 142 21.74 20.42 -5.51
C GLU A 142 23.15 20.26 -4.93
#